data_e15281d896ade7f0f41b5e06659dc397
#
_entry.id   e15281d896ade7f0f41b5e06659dc397
#
_cell.length_a   1.000
_cell.length_b   1.000
_cell.length_c   1.000
_cell.angle_alpha   90.00
_cell.angle_beta   90.00
_cell.angle_gamma   90.00
#
_symmetry.space_group_name_H-M   'P 1'
#
loop_
_entity.id
_entity.type
_entity.pdbx_description
1 polymer ?
#
loop_
_entity_poly.entity_id
_entity_poly.type
_entity_poly.pdbx_seq_one_letter_code
_entity_poly.pdbx_strand_id
1 'polypeptide(L)'
;MDPNNAALHHDSRRFNDRKKYEKEVVFVHADRLYSGSMKNISLGGAYIETYCVNQFAPMDIVTINIPFSSGKSKVKRRGRVKWLNNVGFAVEFI
;
A
#
# COMPACT_ATOMS: atom_id res chain seq x y z
N MET A 1 -2.37 24.68 15.37
CA MET A 1 -2.99 24.38 15.85
C MET A 1 -3.33 23.90 15.81
N ASP A 2 -3.02 24.21 15.52
CA ASP A 2 -3.62 23.81 15.94
C ASP A 2 -4.04 23.38 15.68
N PRO A 3 -3.71 24.04 15.39
CA PRO A 3 -4.33 23.65 15.70
C PRO A 3 -4.69 23.05 15.32
N ASN A 4 -4.22 23.52 15.16
CA ASN A 4 -4.86 22.97 15.37
C ASN A 4 -5.15 22.49 14.99
N ASN A 5 -4.65 22.97 14.81
CA ASN A 5 -5.23 22.49 15.08
C ASN A 5 -5.67 21.94 14.81
N ALA A 6 -5.37 22.42 14.47
CA ALA A 6 -6.01 21.96 14.87
C ALA A 6 -6.31 21.27 14.49
N ALA A 7 -6.01 21.65 14.18
CA ALA A 7 -6.53 21.12 14.41
C ALA A 7 -6.58 20.33 13.98
N LEU A 8 -6.24 20.59 13.74
CA LEU A 8 -6.51 19.97 13.91
C LEU A 8 -6.73 19.30 13.46
N HIS A 9 -6.57 19.42 13.16
CA HIS A 9 -7.05 18.72 13.36
C HIS A 9 -7.39 18.04 12.96
N HIS A 10 -7.17 18.18 12.59
CA HIS A 10 -7.74 17.53 12.80
C HIS A 10 -7.98 16.72 12.53
N ASP A 11 -7.80 16.80 12.25
CA ASP A 11 -8.23 16.14 12.46
C ASP A 11 -8.33 15.26 12.44
N SER A 12 -8.16 15.11 12.52
CA SER A 12 -8.34 14.34 12.97
C SER A 12 -8.79 13.44 12.71
N ARG A 13 -8.94 13.32 12.77
CA ARG A 13 -9.34 12.62 12.62
C ARG A 13 -9.50 11.97 11.71
N ARG A 14 -9.95 11.26 11.24
CA ARG A 14 -9.85 10.49 10.36
C ARG A 14 -8.65 9.93 10.10
N PHE A 15 -8.02 10.18 10.41
CA PHE A 15 -6.72 9.85 10.19
C PHE A 15 -6.28 8.54 10.69
N ASN A 16 -6.94 7.90 11.49
CA ASN A 16 -6.49 6.62 11.97
C ASN A 16 -6.81 5.49 11.03
N ASP A 17 -7.50 5.75 9.95
CA ASP A 17 -7.88 4.69 9.05
C ASP A 17 -6.76 4.27 8.14
N ARG A 18 -5.93 5.20 7.74
CA ARG A 18 -4.90 4.90 6.79
C ARG A 18 -3.69 5.75 7.09
N LYS A 19 -2.61 5.10 7.37
CA LYS A 19 -1.37 5.78 7.64
C LYS A 19 -0.62 6.03 6.36
N LYS A 20 0.01 7.16 6.28
CA LYS A 20 0.97 7.40 5.24
C LYS A 20 2.18 6.53 5.51
N TYR A 21 2.56 5.75 4.52
CA TYR A 21 3.58 4.75 4.72
C TYR A 21 4.32 4.59 3.40
N GLU A 22 5.56 5.04 3.38
CA GLU A 22 6.34 4.99 2.15
C GLU A 22 7.47 4.03 2.32
N LYS A 23 7.38 2.87 1.68
CA LYS A 23 8.42 1.85 1.73
C LYS A 23 8.53 1.18 0.38
N GLU A 24 9.75 0.85 0.03
CA GLU A 24 9.97 -0.01 -1.14
C GLU A 24 9.52 -1.41 -0.79
N VAL A 25 8.74 -1.99 -1.69
CA VAL A 25 8.24 -3.35 -1.50
C VAL A 25 8.50 -4.16 -2.74
N VAL A 26 8.53 -5.47 -2.55
CA VAL A 26 8.65 -6.42 -3.63
C VAL A 26 7.37 -7.24 -3.63
N PHE A 27 6.83 -7.52 -4.78
CA PHE A 27 5.61 -8.31 -4.85
C PHE A 27 5.66 -9.26 -6.03
N VAL A 28 4.90 -10.33 -5.91
CA VAL A 28 4.89 -11.41 -6.89
C VAL A 28 3.52 -11.53 -7.50
N HIS A 29 3.46 -11.69 -8.80
CA HIS A 29 2.24 -11.94 -9.53
C HIS A 29 2.57 -12.87 -10.69
N ALA A 30 1.82 -13.98 -10.79
CA ALA A 30 1.99 -14.94 -11.89
C ALA A 30 3.45 -15.37 -12.03
N ASP A 31 4.09 -15.69 -10.91
CA ASP A 31 5.47 -16.17 -10.84
C ASP A 31 6.51 -15.14 -11.27
N ARG A 32 6.12 -13.87 -11.38
CA ARG A 32 7.06 -12.81 -11.69
C ARG A 32 7.21 -11.90 -10.49
N LEU A 33 8.43 -11.41 -10.33
CA LEU A 33 8.79 -10.51 -9.23
C LEU A 33 8.80 -9.08 -9.73
N TYR A 34 8.17 -8.22 -8.95
CA TYR A 34 8.07 -6.79 -9.28
C TYR A 34 8.47 -5.98 -8.06
N SER A 35 8.77 -4.72 -8.28
CA SER A 35 9.03 -3.82 -7.17
C SER A 35 8.18 -2.57 -7.32
N GLY A 36 7.98 -1.90 -6.20
CA GLY A 36 7.24 -0.66 -6.20
C GLY A 36 7.38 0.02 -4.86
N SER A 37 6.68 1.12 -4.73
CA SER A 37 6.69 1.90 -3.51
C SER A 37 5.30 1.87 -2.90
N MET A 38 5.22 1.33 -1.69
CA MET A 38 3.95 1.32 -0.97
C MET A 38 3.78 2.67 -0.31
N LYS A 39 2.72 3.38 -0.69
CA LYS A 39 2.53 4.77 -0.28
C LYS A 39 1.67 4.89 0.95
N ASN A 40 0.77 3.94 1.15
CA ASN A 40 -0.02 3.91 2.37
C ASN A 40 -0.49 2.49 2.62
N ILE A 41 -0.90 2.25 3.84
CA ILE A 41 -1.34 0.93 4.26
C ILE A 41 -2.37 1.10 5.37
N SER A 42 -3.34 0.20 5.37
CA SER A 42 -4.33 0.10 6.43
C SER A 42 -4.54 -1.37 6.73
N LEU A 43 -5.42 -1.67 7.66
CA LEU A 43 -5.72 -3.07 7.98
C LEU A 43 -6.27 -3.81 6.77
N GLY A 44 -7.04 -3.14 5.95
CA GLY A 44 -7.73 -3.81 4.85
C GLY A 44 -7.04 -3.75 3.51
N GLY A 45 -6.00 -2.93 3.36
CA GLY A 45 -5.38 -2.81 2.06
C GLY A 45 -4.25 -1.82 2.00
N ALA A 46 -3.75 -1.59 0.80
CA ALA A 46 -2.62 -0.71 0.57
C ALA A 46 -2.67 -0.15 -0.83
N TYR A 47 -1.90 0.91 -1.04
CA TYR A 47 -1.71 1.48 -2.37
C TYR A 47 -0.23 1.43 -2.73
N ILE A 48 0.08 0.91 -3.91
CA ILE A 48 1.44 0.68 -4.36
C ILE A 48 1.63 1.38 -5.70
N GLU A 49 2.67 2.18 -5.81
CA GLU A 49 3.08 2.78 -7.08
C GLU A 49 4.19 1.94 -7.69
N THR A 50 4.11 1.73 -8.98
CA THR A 50 5.08 0.91 -9.67
C THR A 50 5.13 1.31 -11.14
N TYR A 51 6.30 1.16 -11.74
CA TYR A 51 6.45 1.41 -13.18
C TYR A 51 5.76 0.35 -14.01
N CYS A 52 5.44 -0.79 -13.42
CA CYS A 52 4.87 -1.91 -14.15
C CYS A 52 3.36 -1.99 -14.05
N VAL A 53 2.70 -0.87 -13.76
CA VAL A 53 1.29 -0.91 -13.46
C VAL A 53 0.47 -1.51 -14.60
N ASN A 54 0.92 -1.34 -15.85
CA ASN A 54 0.18 -1.88 -16.99
C ASN A 54 0.28 -3.40 -17.12
N GLN A 55 1.04 -4.05 -16.24
CA GLN A 55 1.08 -5.52 -16.21
C GLN A 55 -0.03 -6.11 -15.34
N PHE A 56 -0.85 -5.27 -14.72
CA PHE A 56 -1.83 -5.72 -13.74
C PHE A 56 -3.22 -5.31 -14.16
N ALA A 57 -4.20 -6.04 -13.63
CA ALA A 57 -5.61 -5.79 -13.90
C ALA A 57 -6.39 -5.96 -12.62
N PRO A 58 -7.59 -5.40 -12.55
CA PRO A 58 -8.46 -5.65 -11.39
C PRO A 58 -8.67 -7.15 -11.19
N MET A 59 -8.73 -7.55 -9.95
CA MET A 59 -8.90 -8.93 -9.50
C MET A 59 -7.62 -9.75 -9.50
N ASP A 60 -6.53 -9.25 -10.04
CA ASP A 60 -5.26 -9.96 -9.95
C ASP A 60 -4.85 -10.12 -8.50
N ILE A 61 -4.23 -11.26 -8.20
CA ILE A 61 -3.74 -11.56 -6.85
C ILE A 61 -2.24 -11.33 -6.85
N VAL A 62 -1.79 -10.55 -5.89
CA VAL A 62 -0.37 -10.30 -5.70
C VAL A 62 0.01 -10.70 -4.29
N THR A 63 1.24 -11.16 -4.12
CA THR A 63 1.81 -11.45 -2.81
C THR A 63 2.87 -10.41 -2.53
N ILE A 64 2.69 -9.65 -1.48
CA ILE A 64 3.52 -8.49 -1.18
C ILE A 64 4.37 -8.79 0.03
N ASN A 65 5.67 -8.54 -0.09
CA ASN A 65 6.58 -8.62 1.03
C ASN A 65 6.69 -7.24 1.64
N ILE A 66 6.16 -7.10 2.84
CA ILE A 66 6.09 -5.80 3.52
C ILE A 66 7.13 -5.79 4.63
N PRO A 67 8.12 -4.90 4.57
CA PRO A 67 9.12 -4.85 5.63
C PRO A 67 8.54 -4.22 6.89
N PHE A 68 8.94 -4.75 8.04
CA PHE A 68 8.64 -4.12 9.30
C PHE A 68 9.48 -2.86 9.47
N SER A 69 9.02 -1.98 10.33
CA SER A 69 9.74 -0.75 10.58
C SER A 69 11.14 -0.99 11.14
N SER A 70 11.35 -2.12 11.81
CA SER A 70 12.66 -2.47 12.30
C SER A 70 13.64 -2.81 11.19
N GLY A 71 13.12 -3.15 10.00
CA GLY A 71 13.94 -3.50 8.87
C GLY A 71 14.48 -4.91 8.89
N LYS A 72 14.19 -5.69 9.91
CA LYS A 72 14.75 -7.02 10.03
C LYS A 72 13.82 -8.11 9.60
N SER A 73 12.53 -7.86 9.61
CA SER A 73 11.53 -8.87 9.27
C SER A 73 10.63 -8.36 8.18
N LYS A 74 10.03 -9.31 7.51
CA LYS A 74 9.05 -9.00 6.47
C LYS A 74 7.82 -9.85 6.69
N VAL A 75 6.67 -9.31 6.31
CA VAL A 75 5.41 -10.03 6.36
C VAL A 75 4.94 -10.20 4.92
N LYS A 76 4.53 -11.39 4.59
CA LYS A 76 3.90 -11.63 3.29
C LYS A 76 2.41 -11.47 3.42
N ARG A 77 1.83 -10.67 2.57
CA ARG A 77 0.39 -10.48 2.54
C ARG A 77 -0.10 -10.66 1.12
N ARG A 78 -1.18 -11.37 0.98
CA ARG A 78 -1.82 -11.50 -0.32
C ARG A 78 -2.85 -10.40 -0.47
N GLY A 79 -2.91 -9.83 -1.65
CA GLY A 79 -3.87 -8.78 -1.94
C GLY A 79 -4.50 -8.98 -3.29
N ARG A 80 -5.73 -8.51 -3.42
CA ARG A 80 -6.44 -8.50 -4.69
C ARG A 80 -6.46 -7.08 -5.21
N VAL A 81 -6.06 -6.90 -6.45
CA VAL A 81 -6.07 -5.57 -7.06
C VAL A 81 -7.51 -5.12 -7.21
N LYS A 82 -7.82 -3.95 -6.68
CA LYS A 82 -9.16 -3.39 -6.71
C LYS A 82 -9.33 -2.40 -7.85
N TRP A 83 -8.36 -1.53 -8.00
CA TRP A 83 -8.38 -0.54 -9.07
C TRP A 83 -6.96 -0.10 -9.37
N LEU A 84 -6.78 0.48 -10.56
CA LEU A 84 -5.49 0.96 -11.01
C LEU A 84 -5.64 2.37 -11.57
N ASN A 85 -4.54 3.09 -11.56
CA ASN A 85 -4.42 4.34 -12.29
C ASN A 85 -3.12 4.29 -13.08
N ASN A 86 -2.65 5.42 -13.56
CA ASN A 86 -1.47 5.43 -14.43
C ASN A 86 -0.17 5.15 -13.69
N VAL A 87 -0.17 5.24 -12.38
CA VAL A 87 1.07 5.15 -11.63
C VAL A 87 1.08 4.02 -10.60
N GLY A 88 -0.07 3.43 -10.30
CA GLY A 88 -0.10 2.41 -9.26
C GLY A 88 -1.42 1.69 -9.17
N PHE A 89 -1.54 0.88 -8.12
CA PHE A 89 -2.79 0.14 -7.91
C PHE A 89 -3.06 0.01 -6.40
N ALA A 90 -4.33 -0.13 -6.11
CA ALA A 90 -4.78 -0.39 -4.75
C ALA A 90 -5.14 -1.86 -4.62
N VAL A 91 -4.78 -2.44 -3.47
CA VAL A 91 -5.12 -3.82 -3.18
C VAL A 91 -5.96 -3.89 -1.92
N GLU A 92 -6.80 -4.89 -1.89
CA GLU A 92 -7.51 -5.32 -0.70
C GLU A 92 -6.82 -6.58 -0.20
N PHE A 93 -6.41 -6.60 1.06
CA PHE A 93 -5.77 -7.80 1.62
C PHE A 93 -6.79 -8.93 1.76
N ILE A 94 -6.35 -10.12 1.47
CA ILE A 94 -7.21 -11.29 1.54
C ILE A 94 -6.57 -12.38 2.37
#